data_3cc0c787c3ab6fe3ec5dff8c505318bb
#
_entry.id   3cc0c787c3ab6fe3ec5dff8c505318bb
#
_cell.length_a   1.000
_cell.length_b   1.000
_cell.length_c   1.000
_cell.angle_alpha   90.00
_cell.angle_beta   90.00
_cell.angle_gamma   90.00
#
_symmetry.space_group_name_H-M   'P 1'
#
loop_
_entity.id
_entity.type
_entity.pdbx_description
1 polymer ?
#
loop_
_entity_poly.entity_id
_entity_poly.type
_entity_poly.pdbx_seq_one_letter_code
_entity_poly.pdbx_strand_id
1 'polypeptide(L)'
;LMRSSAASDVYKRQDVVGTCTTTCAGPWGRRQNIKLASAAINGRIYNPGEEFWYNATVGQRTEARGFQPAAAYSGGKTVTSIGGGICQVSSTLYYSALMADLQIVLRYAHMFDPGYMPVTGCDATVSWGGPDFAFRNSTNYPIKITTSYNDETNQLTITLLGTKTDDHYVEMTNQFLSYSERKTVYQESESVAPGTTEVEQYGHNGYAVQTYRNVYAGDGTLLRSTKEAYSDYDRADKIILVAPGELPQ
;
A
#
# COMPACT_ATOMS: atom_id res chain seq x y z
N LEU A 1 -31.57 -31.61 -0.65
CA LEU A 1 -31.35 -30.76 -1.85
C LEU A 1 -31.88 -29.35 -1.67
N MET A 2 -31.35 -28.61 -0.69
CA MET A 2 -31.61 -27.17 -0.53
C MET A 2 -30.31 -26.40 -0.25
N ARG A 3 -29.38 -26.44 -1.19
CA ARG A 3 -28.09 -25.68 -1.09
C ARG A 3 -27.88 -24.69 -2.23
N SER A 4 -28.84 -24.44 -3.09
CA SER A 4 -28.60 -23.64 -4.30
C SER A 4 -29.26 -22.26 -4.36
N SER A 5 -30.24 -21.95 -3.53
CA SER A 5 -30.94 -20.66 -3.61
C SER A 5 -30.31 -19.56 -2.74
N ALA A 6 -29.79 -19.88 -1.57
CA ALA A 6 -29.18 -18.88 -0.67
C ALA A 6 -27.87 -18.30 -1.24
N ALA A 7 -27.05 -19.12 -1.90
CA ALA A 7 -25.81 -18.64 -2.52
C ALA A 7 -26.06 -17.71 -3.71
N SER A 8 -27.11 -17.93 -4.51
CA SER A 8 -27.40 -17.11 -5.69
C SER A 8 -27.98 -15.73 -5.36
N ASP A 9 -28.67 -15.59 -4.23
CA ASP A 9 -29.30 -14.31 -3.83
C ASP A 9 -28.31 -13.38 -3.10
N VAL A 10 -27.31 -13.92 -2.42
CA VAL A 10 -26.19 -13.16 -1.79
C VAL A 10 -25.35 -12.43 -2.84
N TYR A 11 -25.26 -12.94 -4.07
CA TYR A 11 -24.51 -12.30 -5.16
C TYR A 11 -25.26 -11.17 -5.88
N LYS A 12 -26.56 -10.96 -5.61
CA LYS A 12 -27.40 -9.99 -6.34
C LYS A 12 -27.44 -8.58 -5.74
N ARG A 13 -26.96 -8.41 -4.50
CA ARG A 13 -26.89 -7.10 -3.82
C ARG A 13 -25.52 -6.98 -3.18
N GLN A 14 -24.56 -6.48 -3.93
CA GLN A 14 -23.24 -6.19 -3.41
C GLN A 14 -23.09 -4.68 -3.27
N ASP A 15 -23.13 -4.21 -2.04
CA ASP A 15 -22.83 -2.82 -1.71
C ASP A 15 -21.33 -2.61 -1.71
N VAL A 16 -20.89 -1.39 -2.00
CA VAL A 16 -19.50 -0.99 -1.75
C VAL A 16 -19.34 -0.84 -0.24
N VAL A 17 -18.61 -1.75 0.39
CA VAL A 17 -18.31 -1.70 1.83
C VAL A 17 -16.98 -1.02 2.12
N GLY A 18 -16.05 -1.02 1.17
CA GLY A 18 -14.78 -0.29 1.28
C GLY A 18 -14.15 -0.07 -0.09
N THR A 19 -13.49 1.06 -0.28
CA THR A 19 -12.83 1.39 -1.55
C THR A 19 -11.63 2.30 -1.34
N CYS A 20 -10.65 2.19 -2.21
CA CYS A 20 -9.51 3.09 -2.29
C CYS A 20 -9.04 3.24 -3.74
N THR A 21 -8.65 4.46 -4.10
CA THR A 21 -8.02 4.76 -5.39
C THR A 21 -6.66 5.41 -5.14
N THR A 22 -5.63 4.91 -5.82
CA THR A 22 -4.27 5.48 -5.77
C THR A 22 -3.73 5.72 -7.17
N THR A 23 -2.95 6.79 -7.34
CA THR A 23 -2.31 7.11 -8.63
C THR A 23 -0.99 6.37 -8.76
N CYS A 24 -0.86 5.55 -9.81
CA CYS A 24 0.25 4.64 -10.06
C CYS A 24 1.23 5.25 -11.06
N ALA A 25 1.90 6.34 -10.70
CA ALA A 25 2.92 6.96 -11.56
C ALA A 25 4.14 6.04 -11.77
N GLY A 26 4.88 6.28 -12.85
CA GLY A 26 6.15 5.62 -13.13
C GLY A 26 6.24 4.92 -14.48
N PRO A 27 7.38 4.22 -14.75
CA PRO A 27 7.66 3.58 -16.03
C PRO A 27 6.68 2.44 -16.34
N TRP A 28 6.63 2.03 -17.60
CA TRP A 28 5.75 0.97 -18.09
C TRP A 28 5.87 -0.33 -17.26
N GLY A 29 7.08 -0.79 -16.96
CA GLY A 29 7.32 -2.04 -16.21
C GLY A 29 6.66 -2.02 -14.82
N ARG A 30 6.72 -0.88 -14.11
CA ARG A 30 6.03 -0.70 -12.83
C ARG A 30 4.52 -0.80 -12.98
N ARG A 31 3.94 -0.11 -13.96
CA ARG A 31 2.49 -0.14 -14.22
C ARG A 31 2.03 -1.53 -14.62
N GLN A 32 2.82 -2.26 -15.43
CA GLN A 32 2.55 -3.65 -15.79
C GLN A 32 2.51 -4.56 -14.55
N ASN A 33 3.46 -4.41 -13.62
CA ASN A 33 3.50 -5.17 -12.37
C ASN A 33 2.25 -4.91 -11.52
N ILE A 34 1.82 -3.67 -11.41
CA ILE A 34 0.60 -3.27 -10.69
C ILE A 34 -0.64 -3.93 -11.32
N LYS A 35 -0.76 -3.89 -12.66
CA LYS A 35 -1.86 -4.54 -13.38
C LYS A 35 -1.90 -6.05 -13.14
N LEU A 36 -0.76 -6.73 -13.22
CA LEU A 36 -0.67 -8.17 -12.98
C LEU A 36 -1.03 -8.53 -11.54
N ALA A 37 -0.50 -7.79 -10.57
CA ALA A 37 -0.81 -8.05 -9.16
C ALA A 37 -2.28 -7.75 -8.83
N SER A 38 -2.86 -6.67 -9.37
CA SER A 38 -4.27 -6.34 -9.17
C SER A 38 -5.19 -7.36 -9.86
N ALA A 39 -4.85 -7.85 -11.05
CA ALA A 39 -5.60 -8.90 -11.74
C ALA A 39 -5.62 -10.22 -10.94
N ALA A 40 -4.52 -10.56 -10.25
CA ALA A 40 -4.43 -11.79 -9.45
C ALA A 40 -5.39 -11.80 -8.25
N ILE A 41 -5.70 -10.63 -7.68
CA ILE A 41 -6.63 -10.50 -6.55
C ILE A 41 -8.07 -10.23 -7.00
N ASN A 42 -8.27 -9.81 -8.26
CA ASN A 42 -9.58 -9.44 -8.78
C ASN A 42 -10.55 -10.63 -8.80
N GLY A 43 -11.79 -10.39 -8.41
CA GLY A 43 -12.87 -11.39 -8.43
C GLY A 43 -12.83 -12.39 -7.27
N ARG A 44 -11.82 -12.33 -6.39
CA ARG A 44 -11.71 -13.23 -5.23
C ARG A 44 -12.84 -12.97 -4.24
N ILE A 45 -13.37 -14.06 -3.69
CA ILE A 45 -14.47 -14.04 -2.71
C ILE A 45 -14.00 -14.72 -1.44
N TYR A 46 -14.33 -14.12 -0.31
CA TYR A 46 -14.00 -14.60 1.03
C TYR A 46 -15.27 -14.70 1.85
N ASN A 47 -15.61 -15.91 2.31
CA ASN A 47 -16.74 -16.15 3.20
C ASN A 47 -16.45 -15.61 4.63
N PRO A 48 -17.47 -15.47 5.48
CA PRO A 48 -17.27 -15.10 6.89
C PRO A 48 -16.19 -15.95 7.56
N GLY A 49 -15.22 -15.30 8.21
CA GLY A 49 -14.10 -15.94 8.90
C GLY A 49 -12.92 -16.33 8.00
N GLU A 50 -13.05 -16.33 6.67
CA GLU A 50 -11.94 -16.63 5.76
C GLU A 50 -10.92 -15.49 5.71
N GLU A 51 -9.66 -15.86 5.47
CA GLU A 51 -8.54 -14.91 5.38
C GLU A 51 -8.02 -14.74 3.96
N PHE A 52 -7.75 -13.50 3.62
CA PHE A 52 -6.93 -13.14 2.47
C PHE A 52 -5.46 -13.07 2.89
N TRP A 53 -4.57 -13.65 2.07
CA TRP A 53 -3.11 -13.54 2.18
C TRP A 53 -2.54 -13.09 0.84
N TYR A 54 -1.85 -11.94 0.83
CA TYR A 54 -1.40 -11.31 -0.43
C TYR A 54 -0.39 -12.18 -1.18
N ASN A 55 0.65 -12.65 -0.49
CA ASN A 55 1.69 -13.45 -1.14
C ASN A 55 1.14 -14.80 -1.65
N ALA A 56 0.24 -15.43 -0.90
CA ALA A 56 -0.41 -16.67 -1.35
C ALA A 56 -1.31 -16.44 -2.58
N THR A 57 -1.99 -15.29 -2.65
CA THR A 57 -2.92 -14.96 -3.73
C THR A 57 -2.20 -14.50 -5.00
N VAL A 58 -1.24 -13.58 -4.88
CA VAL A 58 -0.50 -13.03 -6.02
C VAL A 58 0.59 -14.00 -6.50
N GLY A 59 1.20 -14.75 -5.58
CA GLY A 59 2.30 -15.68 -5.85
C GLY A 59 3.63 -14.99 -6.11
N GLN A 60 4.66 -15.78 -6.43
CA GLN A 60 6.00 -15.28 -6.73
C GLN A 60 6.00 -14.40 -7.98
N ARG A 61 6.69 -13.26 -7.92
CA ARG A 61 6.83 -12.30 -9.02
C ARG A 61 8.03 -12.71 -9.86
N THR A 62 7.79 -13.30 -11.03
CA THR A 62 8.83 -13.78 -11.94
C THR A 62 8.60 -13.23 -13.35
N GLU A 63 9.67 -13.13 -14.15
CA GLU A 63 9.59 -12.73 -15.55
C GLU A 63 8.71 -13.70 -16.36
N ALA A 64 8.78 -15.00 -16.08
CA ALA A 64 7.93 -16.02 -16.72
C ALA A 64 6.43 -15.77 -16.51
N ARG A 65 6.05 -15.05 -15.45
CA ARG A 65 4.67 -14.61 -15.17
C ARG A 65 4.36 -13.21 -15.69
N GLY A 66 5.28 -12.62 -16.48
CA GLY A 66 5.13 -11.30 -17.09
C GLY A 66 5.51 -10.13 -16.21
N PHE A 67 5.99 -10.36 -14.95
CA PHE A 67 6.48 -9.28 -14.12
C PHE A 67 7.78 -8.70 -14.67
N GLN A 68 7.95 -7.39 -14.59
CA GLN A 68 9.01 -6.62 -15.19
C GLN A 68 9.97 -6.06 -14.12
N PRO A 69 11.23 -5.79 -14.49
CA PRO A 69 12.12 -4.99 -13.66
C PRO A 69 11.54 -3.59 -13.46
N ALA A 70 11.51 -3.13 -12.22
CA ALA A 70 11.11 -1.77 -11.86
C ALA A 70 11.73 -1.39 -10.51
N ALA A 71 11.71 -0.09 -10.22
CA ALA A 71 12.22 0.43 -8.95
C ALA A 71 11.49 -0.19 -7.76
N ALA A 72 12.25 -0.65 -6.80
CA ALA A 72 11.83 -1.16 -5.51
C ALA A 72 12.76 -0.62 -4.43
N TYR A 73 12.34 -0.65 -3.17
CA TYR A 73 13.17 -0.26 -2.05
C TYR A 73 13.72 -1.51 -1.36
N SER A 74 15.05 -1.53 -1.13
CA SER A 74 15.71 -2.61 -0.41
C SER A 74 16.91 -2.05 0.34
N GLY A 75 17.04 -2.36 1.65
CA GLY A 75 18.17 -1.91 2.47
C GLY A 75 18.37 -0.40 2.51
N GLY A 76 17.29 0.39 2.46
CA GLY A 76 17.35 1.86 2.48
C GLY A 76 17.72 2.51 1.14
N LYS A 77 17.82 1.74 0.06
CA LYS A 77 18.18 2.22 -1.28
C LYS A 77 17.12 1.86 -2.32
N THR A 78 17.03 2.67 -3.37
CA THR A 78 16.27 2.30 -4.57
C THR A 78 17.08 1.30 -5.38
N VAL A 79 16.48 0.13 -5.65
CA VAL A 79 17.07 -0.93 -6.46
C VAL A 79 16.12 -1.29 -7.59
N THR A 80 16.63 -1.89 -8.65
CA THR A 80 15.78 -2.51 -9.69
C THR A 80 15.49 -3.96 -9.30
N SER A 81 14.21 -4.32 -9.22
CA SER A 81 13.77 -5.67 -8.86
C SER A 81 12.58 -6.10 -9.70
N ILE A 82 12.49 -7.40 -10.01
CA ILE A 82 11.31 -7.97 -10.67
C ILE A 82 10.09 -7.81 -9.76
N GLY A 83 9.01 -7.22 -10.31
CA GLY A 83 7.79 -6.95 -9.55
C GLY A 83 7.81 -5.63 -8.78
N GLY A 84 8.78 -4.73 -8.99
CA GLY A 84 8.77 -3.40 -8.38
C GLY A 84 7.43 -2.68 -8.60
N GLY A 85 6.90 -2.03 -7.54
CA GLY A 85 5.62 -1.31 -7.55
C GLY A 85 4.42 -2.08 -6.98
N ILE A 86 4.49 -3.39 -6.78
CA ILE A 86 3.32 -4.19 -6.31
C ILE A 86 2.85 -3.83 -4.89
N CYS A 87 3.71 -3.25 -4.04
CA CYS A 87 3.31 -2.78 -2.71
C CYS A 87 2.24 -1.67 -2.79
N GLN A 88 2.09 -1.00 -3.92
CA GLN A 88 0.97 -0.08 -4.11
C GLN A 88 -0.37 -0.82 -4.18
N VAL A 89 -0.39 -2.04 -4.75
CA VAL A 89 -1.61 -2.88 -4.77
C VAL A 89 -1.96 -3.36 -3.36
N SER A 90 -0.98 -3.85 -2.58
CA SER A 90 -1.23 -4.27 -1.19
C SER A 90 -1.66 -3.10 -0.30
N SER A 91 -1.07 -1.92 -0.46
CA SER A 91 -1.44 -0.71 0.30
C SER A 91 -2.85 -0.23 -0.05
N THR A 92 -3.20 -0.19 -1.36
CA THR A 92 -4.54 0.19 -1.80
C THR A 92 -5.60 -0.79 -1.28
N LEU A 93 -5.30 -2.11 -1.29
CA LEU A 93 -6.19 -3.13 -0.74
C LEU A 93 -6.28 -3.04 0.79
N TYR A 94 -5.17 -2.78 1.49
CA TYR A 94 -5.17 -2.57 2.94
C TYR A 94 -6.10 -1.41 3.32
N TYR A 95 -5.97 -0.27 2.64
CA TYR A 95 -6.85 0.86 2.90
C TYR A 95 -8.32 0.54 2.62
N SER A 96 -8.60 -0.20 1.52
CA SER A 96 -9.96 -0.65 1.22
C SER A 96 -10.51 -1.58 2.31
N ALA A 97 -9.67 -2.45 2.89
CA ALA A 97 -10.05 -3.33 4.01
C ALA A 97 -10.32 -2.55 5.30
N LEU A 98 -9.55 -1.47 5.58
CA LEU A 98 -9.81 -0.55 6.68
C LEU A 98 -11.15 0.15 6.52
N MET A 99 -11.45 0.67 5.31
CA MET A 99 -12.71 1.36 5.00
C MET A 99 -13.93 0.43 5.09
N ALA A 100 -13.73 -0.88 4.92
CA ALA A 100 -14.75 -1.92 5.10
C ALA A 100 -14.84 -2.44 6.54
N ASP A 101 -14.14 -1.82 7.48
CA ASP A 101 -14.03 -2.23 8.89
C ASP A 101 -13.63 -3.72 9.10
N LEU A 102 -12.83 -4.27 8.18
CA LEU A 102 -12.37 -5.65 8.28
C LEU A 102 -11.25 -5.81 9.31
N GLN A 103 -11.12 -7.01 9.86
CA GLN A 103 -10.04 -7.37 10.76
C GLN A 103 -8.72 -7.49 9.98
N ILE A 104 -7.73 -6.66 10.30
CA ILE A 104 -6.38 -6.81 9.79
C ILE A 104 -5.66 -7.90 10.59
N VAL A 105 -5.13 -8.91 9.87
CA VAL A 105 -4.43 -10.05 10.46
C VAL A 105 -2.92 -9.80 10.50
N LEU A 106 -2.39 -9.24 9.40
CA LEU A 106 -0.97 -8.96 9.27
C LEU A 106 -0.75 -7.74 8.36
N ARG A 107 0.14 -6.84 8.80
CA ARG A 107 0.58 -5.69 8.01
C ARG A 107 1.96 -5.24 8.42
N TYR A 108 2.78 -4.88 7.46
CA TYR A 108 4.07 -4.23 7.66
C TYR A 108 4.08 -2.85 6.98
N ALA A 109 4.63 -1.83 7.64
CA ALA A 109 4.90 -0.54 7.02
C ALA A 109 6.07 -0.64 6.05
N HIS A 110 6.15 0.27 5.07
CA HIS A 110 7.39 0.50 4.36
C HIS A 110 8.43 1.14 5.30
N MET A 111 9.70 1.04 4.92
CA MET A 111 10.77 1.78 5.60
C MET A 111 10.67 3.29 5.40
N PHE A 112 10.06 3.73 4.30
CA PHE A 112 9.81 5.13 3.96
C PHE A 112 8.35 5.33 3.61
N ASP A 113 7.81 6.52 3.90
CA ASP A 113 6.45 6.83 3.44
C ASP A 113 6.40 6.79 1.91
N PRO A 114 5.57 5.90 1.33
CA PRO A 114 5.46 5.81 -0.12
C PRO A 114 4.74 6.99 -0.76
N GLY A 115 4.09 7.86 0.01
CA GLY A 115 3.49 9.13 -0.40
C GLY A 115 2.27 9.03 -1.33
N TYR A 116 1.73 7.84 -1.58
CA TYR A 116 0.56 7.64 -2.46
C TYR A 116 -0.73 7.29 -1.71
N MET A 117 -0.66 7.12 -0.38
CA MET A 117 -1.84 6.79 0.42
C MET A 117 -2.62 8.03 0.84
N PRO A 118 -3.98 7.96 0.91
CA PRO A 118 -4.80 9.08 1.38
C PRO A 118 -4.47 9.54 2.79
N VAL A 119 -4.06 8.62 3.66
CA VAL A 119 -3.65 8.88 5.04
C VAL A 119 -2.28 8.26 5.27
N THR A 120 -1.30 9.07 5.66
CA THR A 120 0.06 8.63 6.01
C THR A 120 -0.02 7.61 7.14
N GLY A 121 0.70 6.49 6.99
CA GLY A 121 0.65 5.36 7.93
C GLY A 121 -0.32 4.25 7.51
N CYS A 122 -1.09 4.43 6.45
CA CYS A 122 -2.01 3.43 5.91
C CYS A 122 -1.48 2.70 4.67
N ASP A 123 -0.19 2.46 4.61
CA ASP A 123 0.47 1.63 3.59
C ASP A 123 0.69 0.19 4.07
N ALA A 124 0.97 -0.73 3.16
CA ALA A 124 1.33 -2.12 3.46
C ALA A 124 2.39 -2.62 2.48
N THR A 125 3.59 -2.93 2.99
CA THR A 125 4.67 -3.49 2.18
C THR A 125 4.58 -5.01 2.11
N VAL A 126 4.94 -5.56 0.95
CA VAL A 126 4.96 -7.00 0.69
C VAL A 126 6.18 -7.39 -0.12
N SER A 127 6.78 -8.55 0.18
CA SER A 127 7.82 -9.17 -0.65
C SER A 127 7.68 -10.69 -0.61
N TRP A 128 8.14 -11.37 -1.68
CA TRP A 128 8.11 -12.83 -1.71
C TRP A 128 9.15 -13.41 -0.73
N GLY A 129 8.67 -14.25 0.20
CA GLY A 129 9.50 -14.81 1.25
C GLY A 129 9.84 -13.85 2.40
N GLY A 130 9.23 -12.67 2.43
CA GLY A 130 9.40 -11.64 3.46
C GLY A 130 8.06 -11.09 3.94
N PRO A 131 7.94 -9.75 4.14
CA PRO A 131 6.69 -9.13 4.58
C PRO A 131 5.49 -9.55 3.74
N ASP A 132 4.33 -9.72 4.40
CA ASP A 132 3.06 -10.04 3.76
C ASP A 132 1.95 -9.12 4.30
N PHE A 133 0.81 -9.14 3.63
CA PHE A 133 -0.40 -8.45 4.06
C PHE A 133 -1.57 -9.45 4.10
N ALA A 134 -2.31 -9.43 5.19
CA ALA A 134 -3.46 -10.31 5.38
C ALA A 134 -4.59 -9.60 6.13
N PHE A 135 -5.83 -9.91 5.74
CA PHE A 135 -7.03 -9.54 6.48
C PHE A 135 -8.00 -10.71 6.55
N ARG A 136 -8.92 -10.68 7.51
CA ARG A 136 -10.02 -11.64 7.66
C ARG A 136 -11.34 -10.97 7.33
N ASN A 137 -12.20 -11.67 6.60
CA ASN A 137 -13.59 -11.28 6.52
C ASN A 137 -14.27 -11.45 7.89
N SER A 138 -14.31 -10.36 8.65
CA SER A 138 -14.92 -10.31 10.00
C SER A 138 -16.43 -10.02 9.96
N THR A 139 -17.04 -9.93 8.77
CA THR A 139 -18.48 -9.74 8.61
C THR A 139 -19.23 -11.07 8.59
N ASN A 140 -20.55 -11.01 8.67
CA ASN A 140 -21.42 -12.18 8.56
C ASN A 140 -21.80 -12.56 7.12
N TYR A 141 -21.24 -11.87 6.11
CA TYR A 141 -21.58 -12.04 4.71
C TYR A 141 -20.32 -12.20 3.86
N PRO A 142 -20.39 -12.87 2.70
CA PRO A 142 -19.27 -12.94 1.78
C PRO A 142 -18.86 -11.55 1.30
N ILE A 143 -17.55 -11.33 1.15
CA ILE A 143 -16.97 -10.15 0.51
C ILE A 143 -16.27 -10.55 -0.78
N LYS A 144 -16.30 -9.64 -1.78
CA LYS A 144 -15.64 -9.82 -3.05
C LYS A 144 -14.69 -8.67 -3.31
N ILE A 145 -13.46 -8.98 -3.68
CA ILE A 145 -12.47 -8.00 -4.14
C ILE A 145 -12.71 -7.71 -5.62
N THR A 146 -12.83 -6.45 -6.00
CA THR A 146 -12.82 -6.01 -7.40
C THR A 146 -11.73 -4.98 -7.60
N THR A 147 -11.06 -5.02 -8.75
CA THR A 147 -9.99 -4.10 -9.11
C THR A 147 -10.23 -3.50 -10.47
N SER A 148 -9.88 -2.23 -10.63
CA SER A 148 -9.90 -1.52 -11.90
C SER A 148 -8.63 -0.68 -12.02
N TYR A 149 -7.97 -0.75 -13.18
CA TYR A 149 -6.84 0.11 -13.52
C TYR A 149 -7.22 0.97 -14.73
N ASN A 150 -7.15 2.29 -14.57
CA ASN A 150 -7.38 3.24 -15.65
C ASN A 150 -6.03 3.65 -16.26
N ASP A 151 -5.82 3.31 -17.53
CA ASP A 151 -4.57 3.56 -18.25
C ASP A 151 -4.35 5.05 -18.58
N GLU A 152 -5.43 5.84 -18.71
CA GLU A 152 -5.35 7.26 -19.03
C GLU A 152 -4.93 8.09 -17.83
N THR A 153 -5.53 7.79 -16.66
CA THR A 153 -5.25 8.49 -15.40
C THR A 153 -4.18 7.81 -14.56
N ASN A 154 -3.72 6.62 -14.95
CA ASN A 154 -2.84 5.74 -14.18
C ASN A 154 -3.36 5.48 -12.75
N GLN A 155 -4.66 5.32 -12.58
CA GLN A 155 -5.28 5.08 -11.30
C GLN A 155 -5.62 3.60 -11.11
N LEU A 156 -5.24 3.07 -9.96
CA LEU A 156 -5.70 1.78 -9.45
C LEU A 156 -6.82 2.03 -8.45
N THR A 157 -7.99 1.46 -8.70
CA THR A 157 -9.09 1.41 -7.73
C THR A 157 -9.29 -0.03 -7.27
N ILE A 158 -9.34 -0.24 -5.97
CA ILE A 158 -9.71 -1.52 -5.36
C ILE A 158 -10.97 -1.30 -4.53
N THR A 159 -11.99 -2.11 -4.78
CA THR A 159 -13.28 -2.03 -4.13
C THR A 159 -13.63 -3.37 -3.51
N LEU A 160 -14.04 -3.35 -2.26
CA LEU A 160 -14.63 -4.48 -1.56
C LEU A 160 -16.14 -4.37 -1.67
N LEU A 161 -16.74 -5.39 -2.26
CA LEU A 161 -18.18 -5.54 -2.37
C LEU A 161 -18.66 -6.53 -1.31
N GLY A 162 -19.72 -6.18 -0.61
CA GLY A 162 -20.28 -7.00 0.46
C GLY A 162 -21.75 -6.69 0.69
N THR A 163 -22.26 -6.96 1.88
CA THR A 163 -23.63 -6.60 2.30
C THR A 163 -23.55 -5.59 3.43
N LYS A 164 -24.08 -4.39 3.20
CA LYS A 164 -24.28 -3.41 4.28
C LYS A 164 -25.50 -3.82 5.12
N THR A 165 -25.31 -3.91 6.43
CA THR A 165 -26.37 -4.22 7.39
C THR A 165 -26.90 -2.97 8.10
N ASP A 166 -26.14 -1.89 8.01
CA ASP A 166 -26.42 -0.58 8.59
C ASP A 166 -25.72 0.50 7.76
N ASP A 167 -25.75 1.73 8.22
CA ASP A 167 -25.19 2.91 7.55
C ASP A 167 -23.87 3.40 8.14
N HIS A 168 -23.20 2.57 8.96
CA HIS A 168 -21.91 2.95 9.51
C HIS A 168 -20.85 3.17 8.41
N TYR A 169 -19.89 4.04 8.71
CA TYR A 169 -18.75 4.30 7.83
C TYR A 169 -17.46 4.48 8.65
N VAL A 170 -16.33 4.34 7.97
CA VAL A 170 -15.00 4.44 8.58
C VAL A 170 -14.28 5.69 8.08
N GLU A 171 -13.61 6.38 8.98
CA GLU A 171 -12.62 7.39 8.68
C GLU A 171 -11.28 7.00 9.31
N MET A 172 -10.21 7.07 8.50
CA MET A 172 -8.86 6.90 8.99
C MET A 172 -8.24 8.24 9.31
N THR A 173 -7.63 8.35 10.49
CA THR A 173 -6.84 9.51 10.90
C THR A 173 -5.46 9.09 11.38
N ASN A 174 -4.54 10.03 11.50
CA ASN A 174 -3.20 9.77 11.99
C ASN A 174 -2.75 10.83 13.01
N GLN A 175 -1.75 10.47 13.81
CA GLN A 175 -1.03 11.34 14.72
C GLN A 175 0.47 11.13 14.50
N PHE A 176 1.18 12.22 14.16
CA PHE A 176 2.64 12.22 14.13
C PHE A 176 3.19 12.19 15.55
N LEU A 177 4.09 11.25 15.83
CA LEU A 177 4.67 11.02 17.16
C LEU A 177 6.10 11.51 17.27
N SER A 178 6.85 11.44 16.18
CA SER A 178 8.24 11.91 16.09
C SER A 178 8.55 12.44 14.70
N TYR A 179 9.62 13.21 14.61
CA TYR A 179 10.13 13.76 13.36
C TYR A 179 11.65 13.75 13.38
N SER A 180 12.27 13.31 12.28
CA SER A 180 13.71 13.30 12.07
C SER A 180 14.03 13.99 10.76
N GLU A 181 14.63 15.18 10.83
CA GLU A 181 15.01 15.94 9.66
C GLU A 181 16.15 15.27 8.90
N ARG A 182 16.05 15.21 7.57
CA ARG A 182 17.14 14.77 6.70
C ARG A 182 18.32 15.72 6.81
N LYS A 183 19.52 15.18 6.75
CA LYS A 183 20.77 15.97 6.64
C LYS A 183 21.20 16.08 5.19
N THR A 184 22.07 17.03 4.90
CA THR A 184 22.84 17.07 3.65
C THR A 184 24.23 16.50 3.95
N VAL A 185 24.64 15.51 3.16
CA VAL A 185 25.94 14.84 3.24
C VAL A 185 26.64 15.07 1.91
N TYR A 186 27.89 15.48 1.96
CA TYR A 186 28.75 15.61 0.78
C TYR A 186 29.66 14.39 0.69
N GLN A 187 29.82 13.87 -0.52
CA GLN A 187 30.70 12.73 -0.80
C GLN A 187 31.55 13.03 -2.03
N GLU A 188 32.82 12.67 -1.97
CA GLU A 188 33.71 12.82 -3.12
C GLU A 188 33.42 11.75 -4.17
N SER A 189 33.47 12.15 -5.45
CA SER A 189 33.30 11.26 -6.58
C SER A 189 34.16 11.70 -7.76
N GLU A 190 34.91 10.76 -8.33
CA GLU A 190 35.68 10.95 -9.57
C GLU A 190 34.84 11.27 -10.79
N SER A 191 33.52 11.03 -10.74
CA SER A 191 32.59 11.34 -11.84
C SER A 191 32.21 12.81 -11.92
N VAL A 192 32.48 13.61 -10.86
CA VAL A 192 32.09 15.01 -10.76
C VAL A 192 33.25 15.91 -11.19
N ALA A 193 33.00 16.82 -12.10
CA ALA A 193 34.04 17.77 -12.56
C ALA A 193 34.37 18.80 -11.46
N PRO A 194 35.65 19.25 -11.33
CA PRO A 194 36.04 20.26 -10.36
C PRO A 194 35.16 21.51 -10.45
N GLY A 195 34.76 22.07 -9.30
CA GLY A 195 33.89 23.24 -9.18
C GLY A 195 32.42 23.00 -9.48
N THR A 196 32.00 21.74 -9.67
CA THR A 196 30.60 21.36 -9.89
C THR A 196 30.09 20.42 -8.79
N THR A 197 28.77 20.25 -8.71
CA THR A 197 28.15 19.30 -7.78
C THR A 197 27.04 18.52 -8.50
N GLU A 198 26.82 17.28 -8.08
CA GLU A 198 25.73 16.43 -8.57
C GLU A 198 24.91 15.91 -7.38
N VAL A 199 23.58 15.88 -7.52
CA VAL A 199 22.72 15.30 -6.47
C VAL A 199 22.52 13.83 -6.78
N GLU A 200 23.20 12.96 -6.01
CA GLU A 200 23.04 11.51 -6.08
C GLU A 200 21.70 11.05 -5.47
N GLN A 201 21.32 11.66 -4.33
CA GLN A 201 20.12 11.33 -3.60
C GLN A 201 19.47 12.60 -3.03
N TYR A 202 18.17 12.80 -3.28
CA TYR A 202 17.45 13.95 -2.70
C TYR A 202 17.11 13.78 -1.23
N GLY A 203 16.98 12.54 -0.76
CA GLY A 203 16.61 12.20 0.60
C GLY A 203 15.18 12.63 0.98
N HIS A 204 14.76 12.25 2.17
CA HIS A 204 13.48 12.64 2.78
C HIS A 204 13.59 12.62 4.31
N ASN A 205 12.66 13.32 4.96
CA ASN A 205 12.56 13.31 6.40
C ASN A 205 11.97 11.99 6.89
N GLY A 206 12.37 11.55 8.08
CA GLY A 206 11.78 10.42 8.78
C GLY A 206 10.75 10.90 9.81
N TYR A 207 9.81 10.04 10.15
CA TYR A 207 8.82 10.30 11.19
C TYR A 207 8.09 9.03 11.60
N ALA A 208 7.60 9.01 12.83
CA ALA A 208 6.71 7.96 13.31
C ALA A 208 5.28 8.45 13.34
N VAL A 209 4.35 7.55 12.97
CA VAL A 209 2.92 7.82 12.87
C VAL A 209 2.12 6.72 13.52
N GLN A 210 1.14 7.09 14.34
CA GLN A 210 0.07 6.22 14.82
C GLN A 210 -1.20 6.51 14.01
N THR A 211 -1.78 5.49 13.38
CA THR A 211 -3.08 5.62 12.71
C THR A 211 -4.22 5.18 13.62
N TYR A 212 -5.39 5.75 13.40
CA TYR A 212 -6.62 5.46 14.13
C TYR A 212 -7.72 5.13 13.14
N ARG A 213 -8.49 4.08 13.45
CA ARG A 213 -9.71 3.73 12.75
C ARG A 213 -10.89 4.26 13.57
N ASN A 214 -11.63 5.21 12.99
CA ASN A 214 -12.80 5.81 13.58
C ASN A 214 -14.04 5.30 12.84
N VAL A 215 -14.94 4.66 13.56
CA VAL A 215 -16.20 4.13 13.02
C VAL A 215 -17.33 5.04 13.48
N TYR A 216 -18.12 5.53 12.56
CA TYR A 216 -19.23 6.43 12.79
C TYR A 216 -20.54 5.77 12.36
N ALA A 217 -21.63 6.10 13.05
CA ALA A 217 -23.00 5.86 12.56
C ALA A 217 -23.30 6.80 11.38
N GLY A 218 -24.35 6.50 10.61
CA GLY A 218 -24.75 7.32 9.47
C GLY A 218 -25.15 8.76 9.81
N ASP A 219 -25.49 9.04 11.08
CA ASP A 219 -25.76 10.38 11.59
C ASP A 219 -24.50 11.16 12.02
N GLY A 220 -23.31 10.55 11.87
CA GLY A 220 -22.03 11.13 12.24
C GLY A 220 -21.63 10.90 13.71
N THR A 221 -22.40 10.13 14.47
CA THR A 221 -22.03 9.78 15.86
C THR A 221 -20.84 8.83 15.86
N LEU A 222 -19.75 9.17 16.58
CA LEU A 222 -18.59 8.30 16.74
C LEU A 222 -18.97 7.08 17.58
N LEU A 223 -18.93 5.89 16.97
CA LEU A 223 -19.22 4.62 17.63
C LEU A 223 -17.97 4.01 18.27
N ARG A 224 -16.82 4.12 17.59
CA ARG A 224 -15.57 3.53 18.04
C ARG A 224 -14.38 4.25 17.44
N SER A 225 -13.35 4.44 18.26
CA SER A 225 -12.02 4.88 17.80
C SER A 225 -10.97 3.93 18.35
N THR A 226 -10.20 3.30 17.47
CA THR A 226 -9.17 2.33 17.86
C THR A 226 -7.84 2.68 17.21
N LYS A 227 -6.74 2.46 17.96
CA LYS A 227 -5.40 2.47 17.37
C LYS A 227 -5.32 1.34 16.37
N GLU A 228 -4.98 1.68 15.13
CA GLU A 228 -4.89 0.69 14.04
C GLU A 228 -3.46 0.18 13.88
N ALA A 229 -2.52 1.07 13.53
CA ALA A 229 -1.16 0.68 13.25
C ALA A 229 -0.16 1.78 13.60
N TYR A 230 1.00 1.37 14.08
CA TYR A 230 2.19 2.20 14.19
C TYR A 230 3.08 2.00 12.97
N SER A 231 3.60 3.09 12.42
CA SER A 231 4.57 3.10 11.33
C SER A 231 5.72 4.01 11.69
N ASP A 232 6.94 3.51 11.51
CA ASP A 232 8.18 4.27 11.70
C ASP A 232 8.89 4.36 10.35
N TYR A 233 8.95 5.57 9.80
CA TYR A 233 9.54 5.84 8.50
C TYR A 233 10.92 6.44 8.70
N ASP A 234 11.93 5.70 8.22
CA ASP A 234 13.31 6.14 8.27
C ASP A 234 13.51 7.43 7.47
N ARG A 235 14.41 8.28 7.94
CA ARG A 235 14.92 9.37 7.12
C ARG A 235 15.94 8.83 6.11
N ALA A 236 16.05 9.48 4.97
CA ALA A 236 17.17 9.34 4.05
C ALA A 236 17.85 10.70 3.86
N ASP A 237 19.16 10.77 4.05
CA ASP A 237 19.89 12.00 3.91
C ASP A 237 20.02 12.41 2.42
N LYS A 238 20.09 13.72 2.15
CA LYS A 238 20.44 14.22 0.83
C LYS A 238 21.93 14.03 0.60
N ILE A 239 22.28 13.35 -0.51
CA ILE A 239 23.68 13.11 -0.89
C ILE A 239 24.01 14.02 -2.07
N ILE A 240 25.05 14.84 -1.90
CA ILE A 240 25.61 15.70 -2.94
C ILE A 240 27.03 15.21 -3.22
N LEU A 241 27.29 14.84 -4.46
CA LEU A 241 28.62 14.49 -4.93
C LEU A 241 29.41 15.77 -5.29
N VAL A 242 30.68 15.78 -4.92
CA VAL A 242 31.64 16.83 -5.23
C VAL A 242 32.91 16.20 -5.81
N ALA A 243 33.73 16.98 -6.51
CA ALA A 243 35.01 16.49 -6.98
C ALA A 243 35.98 16.19 -5.81
N PRO A 244 36.96 15.27 -5.97
CA PRO A 244 37.96 14.98 -4.96
C PRO A 244 38.66 16.22 -4.44
N GLY A 245 38.73 16.38 -3.11
CA GLY A 245 39.32 17.54 -2.45
C GLY A 245 38.43 18.77 -2.30
N GLU A 246 37.13 18.71 -2.72
CA GLU A 246 36.18 19.84 -2.69
C GLU A 246 35.08 19.66 -1.63
N LEU A 247 35.31 18.85 -0.58
CA LEU A 247 34.35 18.75 0.53
C LEU A 247 34.17 20.12 1.20
N PRO A 248 32.93 20.56 1.48
CA PRO A 248 32.68 21.76 2.27
C PRO A 248 33.32 21.65 3.66
N GLN A 249 33.91 22.75 4.15
CA GLN A 249 34.50 22.83 5.49
C GLN A 249 33.42 22.89 6.59
#